data_d54a81616b69b824ea0f04c5b4d07ef5
#
_entry.id   d54a81616b69b824ea0f04c5b4d07ef5
#
_cell.length_a   1.000
_cell.length_b   1.000
_cell.length_c   1.000
_cell.angle_alpha   90.00
_cell.angle_beta   90.00
_cell.angle_gamma   90.00
#
_symmetry.space_group_name_H-M   'P 1'
#
loop_
_entity.id
_entity.type
_entity.pdbx_description
1 polymer ?
#
loop_
_entity_poly.entity_id
_entity_poly.type
_entity_poly.pdbx_seq_one_letter_code
_entity_poly.pdbx_strand_id
1 'polypeptide(L)'
;MYLKSCKVLQDTIPNKQEYPFNIPSLQDLHELEFPTNVTFFVGENGSGKSTLLEAIADRCDFNTAGGGRQNLYEVHKAESSLGEYIRLSWLPKISNGFFLRSETFYQFASHIDLLERHPNKYAAFGGKSLHHQSHGESFLALFMNRFKGKAIYLLDEPEAALSPTRQLSLLKIIKDLEHEAQFIIATHSPILLGYPNATIYSFDQGEIESIRYEDTIHYIVTKRFLDAPQSILRELFDEERES
;
A
#
# COMPACT_ATOMS: atom_id res chain seq x y z
N MET A 1 -1.95 10.41 -14.37
CA MET A 1 -1.66 10.89 -13.00
C MET A 1 -2.82 11.75 -12.54
N TYR A 2 -3.29 11.57 -11.30
CA TYR A 2 -4.44 12.27 -10.74
C TYR A 2 -4.10 12.98 -9.43
N LEU A 3 -3.49 12.29 -8.47
CA LEU A 3 -2.95 12.89 -7.26
C LEU A 3 -1.54 13.40 -7.54
N LYS A 4 -1.35 14.71 -7.41
CA LYS A 4 -0.07 15.37 -7.65
C LYS A 4 0.81 15.37 -6.41
N SER A 5 0.23 15.71 -5.26
CA SER A 5 0.96 15.77 -4.00
C SER A 5 0.03 15.60 -2.79
N CYS A 6 0.63 15.20 -1.68
CA CYS A 6 0.05 15.20 -0.34
C CYS A 6 0.84 16.20 0.52
N LYS A 7 0.16 17.23 1.03
CA LYS A 7 0.74 18.25 1.91
C LYS A 7 0.27 18.05 3.34
N VAL A 8 1.20 18.02 4.29
CA VAL A 8 0.90 17.99 5.72
C VAL A 8 0.77 19.43 6.24
N LEU A 9 -0.30 19.72 6.94
CA LEU A 9 -0.61 21.03 7.51
C LEU A 9 0.04 21.18 8.89
N GLN A 10 1.36 21.23 8.91
CA GLN A 10 2.19 21.19 10.12
C GLN A 10 1.78 22.21 11.19
N ASP A 11 1.29 23.40 10.79
CA ASP A 11 0.90 24.48 11.69
C ASP A 11 -0.44 24.20 12.41
N THR A 12 -1.21 23.22 11.94
CA THR A 12 -2.51 22.87 12.50
C THR A 12 -2.47 21.67 13.43
N ILE A 13 -1.34 20.95 13.50
CA ILE A 13 -1.14 19.77 14.36
C ILE A 13 -1.09 20.21 15.82
N PRO A 14 -2.02 19.74 16.69
CA PRO A 14 -2.12 20.20 18.06
C PRO A 14 -0.96 19.73 18.96
N ASN A 15 -0.51 18.49 18.76
CA ASN A 15 0.59 17.91 19.52
C ASN A 15 1.46 17.00 18.64
N LYS A 16 2.67 17.45 18.32
CA LYS A 16 3.62 16.71 17.51
C LYS A 16 4.29 15.53 18.24
N GLN A 17 4.10 15.40 19.55
CA GLN A 17 4.65 14.31 20.35
C GLN A 17 3.72 13.09 20.45
N GLU A 18 2.50 13.21 19.96
CA GLU A 18 1.52 12.13 19.94
C GLU A 18 1.50 11.39 18.61
N TYR A 19 1.16 10.11 18.66
CA TYR A 19 0.92 9.32 17.46
C TYR A 19 -0.26 9.90 16.66
N PRO A 20 -0.16 10.00 15.32
CA PRO A 20 0.94 9.54 14.46
C PRO A 20 2.00 10.61 14.16
N PHE A 21 1.92 11.80 14.73
CA PHE A 21 2.77 12.95 14.41
C PHE A 21 4.20 12.81 14.94
N ASN A 22 4.43 11.93 15.92
CA ASN A 22 5.74 11.60 16.47
C ASN A 22 6.50 10.53 15.68
N ILE A 23 5.94 9.98 14.59
CA ILE A 23 6.63 9.08 13.68
C ILE A 23 7.73 9.88 12.97
N PRO A 24 9.02 9.45 13.05
CA PRO A 24 10.14 10.26 12.53
C PRO A 24 9.97 10.68 11.08
N SER A 25 9.53 9.78 10.20
CA SER A 25 9.33 10.06 8.77
C SER A 25 8.18 11.05 8.47
N LEU A 26 7.23 11.21 9.40
CA LEU A 26 6.06 12.07 9.24
C LEU A 26 6.20 13.39 9.99
N GLN A 27 7.08 13.47 11.00
CA GLN A 27 7.22 14.60 11.91
C GLN A 27 7.53 15.90 11.18
N ASP A 28 8.44 15.84 10.20
CA ASP A 28 8.87 17.00 9.42
C ASP A 28 8.43 16.94 7.95
N LEU A 29 7.50 16.03 7.63
CA LEU A 29 6.94 15.94 6.30
C LEU A 29 6.07 17.18 6.01
N HIS A 30 6.47 17.99 5.05
CA HIS A 30 5.71 19.14 4.57
C HIS A 30 4.88 18.81 3.34
N GLU A 31 5.48 18.23 2.34
CA GLU A 31 4.82 17.85 1.09
C GLU A 31 5.52 16.64 0.45
N LEU A 32 4.74 15.67 -0.02
CA LEU A 32 5.19 14.53 -0.79
C LEU A 32 4.57 14.59 -2.18
N GLU A 33 5.41 14.64 -3.21
CA GLU A 33 4.97 14.68 -4.61
C GLU A 33 4.82 13.27 -5.20
N PHE A 34 3.91 13.11 -6.16
CA PHE A 34 3.71 11.86 -6.90
C PHE A 34 4.00 12.10 -8.38
N PRO A 35 5.28 12.06 -8.81
CA PRO A 35 5.66 12.43 -10.18
C PRO A 35 5.31 11.36 -11.23
N THR A 36 5.02 10.12 -10.80
CA THR A 36 4.71 8.98 -11.68
C THR A 36 3.36 8.35 -11.34
N ASN A 37 2.82 7.55 -12.26
CA ASN A 37 1.57 6.83 -12.03
C ASN A 37 1.72 5.64 -11.07
N VAL A 38 2.95 5.21 -10.79
CA VAL A 38 3.23 4.13 -9.84
C VAL A 38 4.25 4.65 -8.82
N THR A 39 3.87 4.65 -7.56
CA THR A 39 4.72 5.08 -6.43
C THR A 39 4.75 3.96 -5.39
N PHE A 40 5.94 3.64 -4.90
CA PHE A 40 6.13 2.70 -3.79
C PHE A 40 6.61 3.43 -2.54
N PHE A 41 6.10 2.99 -1.39
CA PHE A 41 6.59 3.33 -0.06
C PHE A 41 7.32 2.11 0.50
N VAL A 42 8.58 2.29 0.89
CA VAL A 42 9.42 1.26 1.49
C VAL A 42 9.96 1.71 2.84
N GLY A 43 10.34 0.77 3.68
CA GLY A 43 10.91 1.02 5.00
C GLY A 43 10.49 -0.04 6.01
N GLU A 44 11.09 -0.03 7.18
CA GLU A 44 10.83 -0.97 8.27
C GLU A 44 9.39 -0.85 8.82
N ASN A 45 8.98 -1.85 9.60
CA ASN A 45 7.69 -1.82 10.28
C ASN A 45 7.65 -0.64 11.27
N GLY A 46 6.51 0.08 11.30
CA GLY A 46 6.36 1.27 12.13
C GLY A 46 6.96 2.56 11.56
N SER A 47 7.58 2.53 10.38
CA SER A 47 8.18 3.73 9.75
C SER A 47 7.18 4.76 9.23
N GLY A 48 5.86 4.49 9.25
CA GLY A 48 4.82 5.43 8.87
C GLY A 48 4.20 5.24 7.47
N LYS A 49 4.64 4.23 6.70
CA LYS A 49 4.10 3.93 5.34
C LYS A 49 2.60 3.75 5.33
N SER A 50 2.09 2.78 6.11
CA SER A 50 0.67 2.46 6.21
C SER A 50 -0.13 3.62 6.78
N THR A 51 0.44 4.35 7.74
CA THR A 51 -0.18 5.53 8.36
C THR A 51 -0.42 6.65 7.34
N LEU A 52 0.58 6.95 6.50
CA LEU A 52 0.43 7.95 5.44
C LEU A 52 -0.53 7.48 4.35
N LEU A 53 -0.43 6.19 3.95
CA LEU A 53 -1.31 5.61 2.93
C LEU A 53 -2.77 5.63 3.37
N GLU A 54 -3.03 5.31 4.63
CA GLU A 54 -4.36 5.36 5.25
C GLU A 54 -4.90 6.79 5.33
N ALA A 55 -4.08 7.77 5.72
CA ALA A 55 -4.46 9.18 5.72
C ALA A 55 -4.85 9.67 4.30
N ILE A 56 -4.11 9.23 3.26
CA ILE A 56 -4.47 9.51 1.87
C ILE A 56 -5.81 8.84 1.52
N ALA A 57 -6.04 7.59 1.94
CA ALA A 57 -7.30 6.87 1.71
C ALA A 57 -8.49 7.60 2.35
N ASP A 58 -8.35 8.06 3.60
CA ASP A 58 -9.37 8.86 4.31
C ASP A 58 -9.72 10.12 3.51
N ARG A 59 -8.72 10.85 3.03
CA ARG A 59 -8.94 12.08 2.22
C ARG A 59 -9.49 11.80 0.82
N CYS A 60 -9.40 10.56 0.33
CA CYS A 60 -10.06 10.10 -0.89
C CYS A 60 -11.49 9.63 -0.63
N ASP A 61 -11.99 9.67 0.60
CA ASP A 61 -13.26 9.12 1.07
C ASP A 61 -13.33 7.58 0.84
N PHE A 62 -12.21 6.87 0.88
CA PHE A 62 -12.18 5.42 0.85
C PHE A 62 -12.39 4.87 2.26
N ASN A 63 -12.90 3.65 2.35
CA ASN A 63 -12.97 2.98 3.65
C ASN A 63 -11.55 2.61 4.11
N THR A 64 -11.12 3.16 5.24
CA THR A 64 -9.76 2.97 5.78
C THR A 64 -9.49 1.55 6.27
N ALA A 65 -10.52 0.75 6.46
CA ALA A 65 -10.41 -0.68 6.70
C ALA A 65 -10.36 -1.52 5.41
N GLY A 66 -10.28 -0.89 4.24
CA GLY A 66 -10.27 -1.51 2.92
C GLY A 66 -11.61 -1.35 2.21
N GLY A 67 -11.58 -0.84 0.99
CA GLY A 67 -12.76 -0.62 0.16
C GLY A 67 -12.72 0.70 -0.60
N GLY A 68 -13.72 0.89 -1.47
CA GLY A 68 -13.97 2.18 -2.13
C GLY A 68 -15.04 2.96 -1.39
N ARG A 69 -15.39 4.13 -1.91
CA ARG A 69 -16.42 5.04 -1.35
C ARG A 69 -17.79 4.40 -1.04
N GLN A 70 -18.14 3.31 -1.72
CA GLN A 70 -19.44 2.64 -1.56
C GLN A 70 -19.40 1.52 -0.50
N ASN A 71 -18.24 1.20 0.04
CA ASN A 71 -18.06 0.15 1.03
C ASN A 71 -18.03 0.76 2.43
N LEU A 72 -19.16 1.33 2.88
CA LEU A 72 -19.31 1.84 4.25
C LEU A 72 -19.71 0.68 5.17
N TYR A 73 -18.77 0.08 5.85
CA TYR A 73 -18.99 -0.77 7.00
C TYR A 73 -18.20 -0.21 8.18
N GLU A 74 -18.82 -0.28 9.35
CA GLU A 74 -18.17 0.16 10.58
C GLU A 74 -17.06 -0.83 10.95
N VAL A 75 -15.85 -0.47 10.63
CA VAL A 75 -14.67 -0.95 11.35
C VAL A 75 -14.23 0.21 12.23
N HIS A 76 -13.71 -0.08 13.41
CA HIS A 76 -13.15 0.95 14.29
C HIS A 76 -12.40 1.97 13.41
N LYS A 77 -12.82 3.25 13.49
CA LYS A 77 -12.11 4.33 12.80
C LYS A 77 -10.65 4.13 13.10
N ALA A 78 -9.84 4.07 12.07
CA ALA A 78 -8.42 3.99 12.22
C ALA A 78 -7.95 5.02 13.26
N GLU A 79 -7.09 4.59 14.15
CA GLU A 79 -6.62 5.41 15.27
C GLU A 79 -5.81 6.63 14.81
N SER A 80 -5.52 6.73 13.51
CA SER A 80 -4.71 7.80 12.94
C SER A 80 -5.54 9.02 12.55
N SER A 81 -5.40 10.09 13.30
CA SER A 81 -5.95 11.40 12.97
C SER A 81 -5.20 12.14 11.85
N LEU A 82 -4.16 11.57 11.26
CA LEU A 82 -3.32 12.23 10.24
C LEU A 82 -4.15 12.72 9.05
N GLY A 83 -5.20 12.00 8.67
CA GLY A 83 -6.09 12.37 7.58
C GLY A 83 -6.68 13.79 7.73
N GLU A 84 -6.97 14.23 8.95
CA GLU A 84 -7.51 15.58 9.23
C GLU A 84 -6.50 16.69 8.95
N TYR A 85 -5.19 16.37 9.01
CA TYR A 85 -4.08 17.32 8.90
C TYR A 85 -3.34 17.23 7.56
N ILE A 86 -3.91 16.55 6.56
CA ILE A 86 -3.35 16.53 5.22
C ILE A 86 -4.27 17.16 4.18
N ARG A 87 -3.67 17.69 3.11
CA ARG A 87 -4.37 18.20 1.93
C ARG A 87 -3.82 17.51 0.68
N LEU A 88 -4.73 17.00 -0.15
CA LEU A 88 -4.41 16.38 -1.42
C LEU A 88 -4.55 17.37 -2.57
N SER A 89 -3.52 17.44 -3.43
CA SER A 89 -3.51 18.24 -4.66
C SER A 89 -3.80 17.34 -5.86
N TRP A 90 -4.78 17.69 -6.67
CA TRP A 90 -5.29 16.85 -7.76
C TRP A 90 -5.10 17.47 -9.14
N LEU A 91 -4.90 16.60 -10.16
CA LEU A 91 -4.77 17.02 -11.57
C LEU A 91 -5.27 15.92 -12.54
N PRO A 92 -6.54 15.82 -12.90
CA PRO A 92 -7.75 16.33 -12.24
C PRO A 92 -8.17 15.48 -11.01
N LYS A 93 -9.07 16.00 -10.21
CA LYS A 93 -9.65 15.21 -9.10
C LYS A 93 -10.51 14.06 -9.67
N ILE A 94 -10.28 12.86 -9.14
CA ILE A 94 -11.09 11.68 -9.41
C ILE A 94 -11.68 11.15 -8.09
N SER A 95 -12.82 10.48 -8.21
CA SER A 95 -13.51 9.86 -7.07
C SER A 95 -13.51 8.33 -7.12
N ASN A 96 -13.12 7.77 -8.28
CA ASN A 96 -13.02 6.33 -8.43
C ASN A 96 -11.69 5.84 -7.87
N GLY A 97 -11.74 4.75 -7.14
CA GLY A 97 -10.56 4.12 -6.58
C GLY A 97 -10.88 3.11 -5.50
N PHE A 98 -9.83 2.58 -4.91
CA PHE A 98 -9.92 1.54 -3.90
C PHE A 98 -8.71 1.59 -2.98
N PHE A 99 -8.94 1.43 -1.68
CA PHE A 99 -7.90 1.16 -0.72
C PHE A 99 -7.94 -0.33 -0.36
N LEU A 100 -6.84 -1.02 -0.55
CA LEU A 100 -6.67 -2.41 -0.18
C LEU A 100 -5.63 -2.50 0.93
N ARG A 101 -6.05 -3.12 2.04
CA ARG A 101 -5.22 -3.43 3.18
C ARG A 101 -5.22 -4.93 3.41
N SER A 102 -4.05 -5.56 3.35
CA SER A 102 -3.97 -7.03 3.44
C SER A 102 -4.51 -7.56 4.76
N GLU A 103 -4.22 -6.88 5.87
CA GLU A 103 -4.68 -7.24 7.21
C GLU A 103 -6.22 -7.28 7.33
N THR A 104 -6.92 -6.38 6.66
CA THR A 104 -8.39 -6.25 6.76
C THR A 104 -9.13 -6.86 5.59
N PHE A 105 -8.42 -7.42 4.61
CA PHE A 105 -9.02 -8.01 3.42
C PHE A 105 -10.06 -9.10 3.74
N TYR A 106 -9.80 -9.92 4.76
CA TYR A 106 -10.73 -10.96 5.17
C TYR A 106 -12.05 -10.37 5.73
N GLN A 107 -11.96 -9.28 6.48
CA GLN A 107 -13.13 -8.56 6.98
C GLN A 107 -13.93 -7.93 5.83
N PHE A 108 -13.24 -7.35 4.85
CA PHE A 108 -13.85 -6.87 3.61
C PHE A 108 -14.58 -7.99 2.86
N ALA A 109 -13.95 -9.16 2.69
CA ALA A 109 -14.57 -10.33 2.05
C ALA A 109 -15.84 -10.78 2.79
N SER A 110 -15.79 -10.84 4.13
CA SER A 110 -16.93 -11.19 4.97
C SER A 110 -18.07 -10.18 4.84
N HIS A 111 -17.75 -8.89 4.77
CA HIS A 111 -18.77 -7.85 4.57
C HIS A 111 -19.49 -8.02 3.22
N ILE A 112 -18.73 -8.32 2.15
CA ILE A 112 -19.36 -8.59 0.82
C ILE A 112 -20.32 -9.79 0.89
N ASP A 113 -19.98 -10.83 1.65
CA ASP A 113 -20.83 -12.00 1.80
C ASP A 113 -22.11 -11.71 2.58
N LEU A 114 -22.08 -10.79 3.54
CA LEU A 114 -23.24 -10.34 4.32
C LEU A 114 -24.22 -9.46 3.53
N LEU A 115 -23.85 -8.93 2.37
CA LEU A 115 -24.73 -8.14 1.49
C LEU A 115 -25.75 -9.06 0.79
N GLU A 116 -26.70 -9.60 1.54
CA GLU A 116 -27.60 -10.68 1.12
C GLU A 116 -28.50 -10.38 -0.09
N ARG A 117 -28.75 -9.11 -0.41
CA ARG A 117 -29.81 -8.70 -1.35
C ARG A 117 -29.35 -8.30 -2.75
N HIS A 118 -28.08 -8.44 -3.08
CA HIS A 118 -27.57 -8.09 -4.42
C HIS A 118 -27.30 -9.36 -5.26
N PRO A 119 -28.14 -9.69 -6.25
CA PRO A 119 -27.96 -10.89 -7.09
C PRO A 119 -26.60 -10.93 -7.82
N ASN A 120 -25.98 -9.76 -8.02
CA ASN A 120 -24.69 -9.62 -8.68
C ASN A 120 -23.54 -9.19 -7.72
N LYS A 121 -23.67 -9.42 -6.42
CA LYS A 121 -22.68 -8.97 -5.42
C LYS A 121 -21.25 -9.44 -5.70
N TYR A 122 -21.10 -10.58 -6.32
CA TYR A 122 -19.80 -11.14 -6.66
C TYR A 122 -19.30 -10.78 -8.07
N ALA A 123 -20.08 -10.08 -8.89
CA ALA A 123 -19.67 -9.75 -10.25
C ALA A 123 -18.33 -8.97 -10.32
N ALA A 124 -18.12 -8.06 -9.36
CA ALA A 124 -16.89 -7.30 -9.23
C ALA A 124 -15.72 -8.12 -8.63
N PHE A 125 -15.93 -9.40 -8.30
CA PHE A 125 -14.99 -10.28 -7.62
C PHE A 125 -14.86 -11.65 -8.33
N GLY A 126 -15.16 -11.71 -9.63
CA GLY A 126 -15.07 -12.93 -10.42
C GLY A 126 -16.25 -13.90 -10.28
N GLY A 127 -17.40 -13.43 -9.79
CA GLY A 127 -18.65 -14.18 -9.75
C GLY A 127 -18.77 -15.21 -8.62
N LYS A 128 -17.78 -15.28 -7.70
CA LYS A 128 -17.77 -16.19 -6.54
C LYS A 128 -17.44 -15.43 -5.27
N SER A 129 -17.90 -15.96 -4.12
CA SER A 129 -17.46 -15.46 -2.83
C SER A 129 -15.94 -15.51 -2.70
N LEU A 130 -15.36 -14.44 -2.15
CA LEU A 130 -13.91 -14.36 -1.90
C LEU A 130 -13.45 -15.40 -0.87
N HIS A 131 -14.33 -15.85 0.03
CA HIS A 131 -14.05 -16.92 1.00
C HIS A 131 -13.98 -18.33 0.37
N HIS A 132 -14.56 -18.52 -0.82
CA HIS A 132 -14.52 -19.81 -1.53
C HIS A 132 -13.30 -19.95 -2.45
N GLN A 133 -12.34 -19.04 -2.33
CA GLN A 133 -11.10 -18.99 -3.09
C GLN A 133 -9.91 -19.00 -2.12
N SER A 134 -8.73 -19.45 -2.56
CA SER A 134 -7.52 -19.25 -1.76
C SER A 134 -7.23 -17.74 -1.61
N HIS A 135 -6.56 -17.33 -0.53
CA HIS A 135 -6.22 -15.93 -0.27
C HIS A 135 -5.68 -15.20 -1.52
N GLY A 136 -4.67 -15.79 -2.16
CA GLY A 136 -4.08 -15.17 -3.34
C GLY A 136 -4.98 -15.19 -4.60
N GLU A 137 -5.94 -16.12 -4.71
CA GLU A 137 -6.93 -16.11 -5.80
C GLU A 137 -7.96 -15.01 -5.60
N SER A 138 -8.46 -14.86 -4.39
CA SER A 138 -9.41 -13.80 -4.05
C SER A 138 -8.81 -12.41 -4.22
N PHE A 139 -7.53 -12.22 -3.85
CA PHE A 139 -6.79 -10.99 -4.12
C PHE A 139 -6.68 -10.70 -5.62
N LEU A 140 -6.21 -11.66 -6.43
CA LEU A 140 -6.12 -11.46 -7.87
C LEU A 140 -7.49 -11.27 -8.51
N ALA A 141 -8.52 -11.98 -8.06
CA ALA A 141 -9.89 -11.78 -8.53
C ALA A 141 -10.39 -10.35 -8.28
N LEU A 142 -10.06 -9.76 -7.13
CA LEU A 142 -10.34 -8.36 -6.84
C LEU A 142 -9.64 -7.44 -7.85
N PHE A 143 -8.33 -7.61 -8.05
CA PHE A 143 -7.56 -6.77 -8.97
C PHE A 143 -8.07 -6.88 -10.41
N MET A 144 -8.31 -8.10 -10.90
CA MET A 144 -8.75 -8.33 -12.27
C MET A 144 -10.18 -7.83 -12.57
N ASN A 145 -11.07 -7.85 -11.58
CA ASN A 145 -12.48 -7.54 -11.80
C ASN A 145 -12.88 -6.15 -11.30
N ARG A 146 -12.23 -5.64 -10.25
CA ARG A 146 -12.54 -4.34 -9.64
C ARG A 146 -11.68 -3.19 -10.17
N PHE A 147 -10.42 -3.45 -10.49
CA PHE A 147 -9.51 -2.41 -10.97
C PHE A 147 -9.75 -2.16 -12.45
N LYS A 148 -10.36 -1.02 -12.77
CA LYS A 148 -10.72 -0.65 -14.14
C LYS A 148 -10.73 0.86 -14.32
N GLY A 149 -10.20 1.30 -15.46
CA GLY A 149 -10.30 2.67 -15.95
C GLY A 149 -9.61 3.71 -15.05
N LYS A 150 -10.06 4.94 -15.18
CA LYS A 150 -9.52 6.10 -14.46
C LYS A 150 -9.79 5.98 -12.96
N ALA A 151 -8.73 5.73 -12.18
CA ALA A 151 -8.84 5.47 -10.75
C ALA A 151 -7.53 5.76 -10.01
N ILE A 152 -7.60 5.85 -8.67
CA ILE A 152 -6.45 5.78 -7.78
C ILE A 152 -6.56 4.52 -6.92
N TYR A 153 -5.49 3.73 -6.88
CA TYR A 153 -5.39 2.50 -6.10
C TYR A 153 -4.32 2.65 -5.03
N LEU A 154 -4.72 2.47 -3.80
CA LEU A 154 -3.86 2.49 -2.64
C LEU A 154 -3.76 1.06 -2.12
N LEU A 155 -2.55 0.51 -2.08
CA LEU A 155 -2.34 -0.89 -1.70
C LEU A 155 -1.36 -0.95 -0.52
N ASP A 156 -1.79 -1.57 0.58
CA ASP A 156 -0.99 -1.75 1.77
C ASP A 156 -0.61 -3.23 1.92
N GLU A 157 0.68 -3.51 1.73
CA GLU A 157 1.29 -4.84 1.78
C GLU A 157 0.58 -5.91 0.92
N PRO A 158 0.32 -5.66 -0.37
CA PRO A 158 -0.41 -6.61 -1.20
C PRO A 158 0.30 -7.97 -1.32
N GLU A 159 1.61 -8.02 -1.11
CA GLU A 159 2.41 -9.26 -1.12
C GLU A 159 2.07 -10.22 0.01
N ALA A 160 1.54 -9.77 1.15
CA ALA A 160 1.22 -10.62 2.28
C ALA A 160 0.24 -11.76 1.93
N ALA A 161 -0.59 -11.54 0.91
CA ALA A 161 -1.51 -12.55 0.38
C ALA A 161 -1.06 -13.20 -0.94
N LEU A 162 0.08 -12.79 -1.51
CA LEU A 162 0.50 -13.18 -2.86
C LEU A 162 1.81 -13.97 -2.85
N SER A 163 1.79 -15.17 -3.43
CA SER A 163 3.03 -15.89 -3.75
C SER A 163 3.89 -15.08 -4.73
N PRO A 164 5.21 -15.33 -4.83
CA PRO A 164 6.09 -14.64 -5.78
C PRO A 164 5.55 -14.60 -7.21
N THR A 165 5.03 -15.72 -7.71
CA THR A 165 4.43 -15.80 -9.05
C THR A 165 3.19 -14.90 -9.18
N ARG A 166 2.37 -14.80 -8.14
CA ARG A 166 1.18 -13.94 -8.14
C ARG A 166 1.53 -12.46 -8.03
N GLN A 167 2.64 -12.13 -7.38
CA GLN A 167 3.18 -10.76 -7.39
C GLN A 167 3.57 -10.33 -8.81
N LEU A 168 4.16 -11.21 -9.63
CA LEU A 168 4.39 -10.94 -11.05
C LEU A 168 3.08 -10.71 -11.82
N SER A 169 2.02 -11.44 -11.48
CA SER A 169 0.69 -11.19 -12.06
C SER A 169 0.13 -9.82 -11.67
N LEU A 170 0.35 -9.38 -10.42
CA LEU A 170 -0.02 -8.03 -9.99
C LEU A 170 0.76 -6.95 -10.76
N LEU A 171 2.08 -7.13 -10.96
CA LEU A 171 2.87 -6.20 -11.80
C LEU A 171 2.31 -6.09 -13.22
N LYS A 172 1.86 -7.21 -13.80
CA LYS A 172 1.22 -7.18 -15.12
C LYS A 172 -0.09 -6.38 -15.11
N ILE A 173 -0.92 -6.54 -14.09
CA ILE A 173 -2.18 -5.77 -13.93
C ILE A 173 -1.87 -4.27 -13.78
N ILE A 174 -0.89 -3.91 -12.96
CA ILE A 174 -0.43 -2.51 -12.80
C ILE A 174 0.00 -1.96 -14.17
N LYS A 175 0.78 -2.73 -14.93
CA LYS A 175 1.27 -2.33 -16.26
C LYS A 175 0.14 -2.07 -17.25
N ASP A 176 -0.87 -2.91 -17.24
CA ASP A 176 -2.02 -2.77 -18.14
C ASP A 176 -2.88 -1.55 -17.80
N LEU A 177 -2.87 -1.13 -16.53
CA LEU A 177 -3.71 -0.03 -16.02
C LEU A 177 -2.96 1.30 -15.82
N GLU A 178 -1.62 1.34 -15.79
CA GLU A 178 -0.85 2.54 -15.43
C GLU A 178 -1.13 3.77 -16.31
N HIS A 179 -1.61 3.57 -17.53
CA HIS A 179 -1.97 4.68 -18.43
C HIS A 179 -3.29 5.38 -18.03
N GLU A 180 -4.15 4.68 -17.34
CA GLU A 180 -5.46 5.18 -16.92
C GLU A 180 -5.62 5.28 -15.39
N ALA A 181 -4.76 4.62 -14.62
CA ALA A 181 -4.83 4.59 -13.17
C ALA A 181 -3.54 5.07 -12.53
N GLN A 182 -3.63 5.47 -11.26
CA GLN A 182 -2.49 5.79 -10.42
C GLN A 182 -2.45 4.82 -9.24
N PHE A 183 -1.26 4.33 -8.91
CA PHE A 183 -1.00 3.38 -7.84
C PHE A 183 -0.06 3.99 -6.81
N ILE A 184 -0.40 3.88 -5.53
CA ILE A 184 0.49 4.16 -4.40
C ILE A 184 0.48 2.91 -3.53
N ILE A 185 1.64 2.31 -3.33
CA ILE A 185 1.77 0.95 -2.79
C ILE A 185 2.81 0.94 -1.69
N ALA A 186 2.41 0.65 -0.46
CA ALA A 186 3.33 0.32 0.61
C ALA A 186 3.68 -1.18 0.51
N THR A 187 4.98 -1.52 0.47
CA THR A 187 5.41 -2.90 0.26
C THR A 187 6.81 -3.17 0.79
N HIS A 188 7.04 -4.43 1.20
CA HIS A 188 8.35 -4.99 1.53
C HIS A 188 8.88 -5.93 0.43
N SER A 189 8.13 -6.12 -0.66
CA SER A 189 8.47 -7.09 -1.71
C SER A 189 9.50 -6.53 -2.69
N PRO A 190 10.71 -7.11 -2.78
CA PRO A 190 11.67 -6.75 -3.81
C PRO A 190 11.19 -7.08 -5.22
N ILE A 191 10.19 -7.98 -5.37
CA ILE A 191 9.57 -8.28 -6.67
C ILE A 191 8.71 -7.11 -7.12
N LEU A 192 7.85 -6.58 -6.23
CA LEU A 192 6.98 -5.45 -6.58
C LEU A 192 7.80 -4.17 -6.82
N LEU A 193 8.81 -3.93 -5.99
CA LEU A 193 9.71 -2.78 -6.10
C LEU A 193 10.49 -2.73 -7.42
N GLY A 194 10.70 -3.90 -8.06
CA GLY A 194 11.33 -3.99 -9.38
C GLY A 194 10.48 -3.49 -10.54
N TYR A 195 9.32 -2.87 -10.29
CA TYR A 195 8.48 -2.27 -11.34
C TYR A 195 9.21 -1.11 -12.03
N PRO A 196 9.30 -1.10 -13.38
CA PRO A 196 10.10 -0.10 -14.08
C PRO A 196 9.48 1.31 -14.01
N ASN A 197 10.31 2.32 -13.87
CA ASN A 197 9.95 3.74 -13.87
C ASN A 197 9.00 4.17 -12.73
N ALA A 198 8.86 3.38 -11.68
CA ALA A 198 8.16 3.79 -10.48
C ALA A 198 9.01 4.78 -9.67
N THR A 199 8.34 5.63 -8.92
CA THR A 199 8.99 6.40 -7.85
C THR A 199 8.98 5.56 -6.58
N ILE A 200 10.13 5.44 -5.91
CA ILE A 200 10.26 4.72 -4.64
C ILE A 200 10.65 5.72 -3.56
N TYR A 201 9.85 5.81 -2.52
CA TYR A 201 10.11 6.60 -1.32
C TYR A 201 10.49 5.70 -0.14
N SER A 202 11.68 5.95 0.44
CA SER A 202 12.12 5.31 1.68
C SER A 202 11.67 6.12 2.90
N PHE A 203 11.22 5.40 3.93
CA PHE A 203 10.77 5.92 5.21
C PHE A 203 11.74 5.58 6.35
N ASP A 204 12.94 5.03 6.05
CA ASP A 204 13.82 4.43 7.06
C ASP A 204 14.70 5.44 7.83
N GLN A 205 15.00 6.59 7.25
CA GLN A 205 16.01 7.50 7.79
C GLN A 205 15.43 8.72 8.54
N GLY A 206 14.17 8.64 8.97
CA GLY A 206 13.49 9.76 9.64
C GLY A 206 12.98 10.85 8.70
N GLU A 207 13.49 10.93 7.48
CA GLU A 207 12.95 11.75 6.38
C GLU A 207 12.53 10.84 5.24
N ILE A 208 11.52 11.29 4.46
CA ILE A 208 11.06 10.54 3.29
C ILE A 208 11.90 10.94 2.09
N GLU A 209 12.68 10.02 1.56
CA GLU A 209 13.59 10.24 0.45
C GLU A 209 13.24 9.38 -0.76
N SER A 210 13.42 9.94 -1.97
CA SER A 210 13.35 9.15 -3.19
C SER A 210 14.63 8.37 -3.40
N ILE A 211 14.52 7.05 -3.54
CA ILE A 211 15.66 6.15 -3.73
C ILE A 211 15.49 5.28 -4.97
N ARG A 212 16.60 4.71 -5.48
CA ARG A 212 16.55 3.72 -6.55
C ARG A 212 16.19 2.35 -6.02
N TYR A 213 15.69 1.48 -6.88
CA TYR A 213 15.34 0.09 -6.56
C TYR A 213 16.52 -0.66 -5.93
N GLU A 214 17.70 -0.54 -6.56
CA GLU A 214 18.91 -1.24 -6.11
C GLU A 214 19.45 -0.75 -4.76
N ASP A 215 19.03 0.43 -4.32
CA ASP A 215 19.44 1.04 -3.05
C ASP A 215 18.48 0.68 -1.90
N THR A 216 17.35 0.00 -2.20
CA THR A 216 16.42 -0.46 -1.17
C THR A 216 17.03 -1.59 -0.35
N ILE A 217 16.85 -1.54 0.98
CA ILE A 217 17.32 -2.61 1.87
C ILE A 217 16.73 -3.98 1.48
N HIS A 218 15.47 -3.99 1.04
CA HIS A 218 14.77 -5.19 0.60
C HIS A 218 15.45 -5.87 -0.59
N TYR A 219 15.90 -5.09 -1.59
CA TYR A 219 16.68 -5.60 -2.71
C TYR A 219 18.05 -6.10 -2.26
N ILE A 220 18.79 -5.25 -1.53
CA ILE A 220 20.17 -5.55 -1.10
C ILE A 220 20.22 -6.84 -0.30
N VAL A 221 19.39 -6.95 0.75
CA VAL A 221 19.40 -8.11 1.65
C VAL A 221 18.94 -9.37 0.92
N THR A 222 17.83 -9.28 0.18
CA THR A 222 17.29 -10.44 -0.55
C THR A 222 18.28 -10.93 -1.60
N LYS A 223 18.85 -10.02 -2.39
CA LYS A 223 19.83 -10.38 -3.42
C LYS A 223 21.06 -11.02 -2.80
N ARG A 224 21.66 -10.41 -1.78
CA ARG A 224 22.83 -10.93 -1.09
C ARG A 224 22.56 -12.35 -0.54
N PHE A 225 21.40 -12.56 0.08
CA PHE A 225 21.01 -13.87 0.60
C PHE A 225 20.86 -14.91 -0.53
N LEU A 226 20.18 -14.58 -1.62
CA LEU A 226 19.97 -15.52 -2.73
C LEU A 226 21.27 -15.85 -3.47
N ASP A 227 22.18 -14.88 -3.60
CA ASP A 227 23.47 -15.05 -4.27
C ASP A 227 24.43 -15.93 -3.42
N ALA A 228 24.39 -15.84 -2.09
CA ALA A 228 25.33 -16.54 -1.19
C ALA A 228 24.70 -16.97 0.15
N PRO A 229 23.63 -17.81 0.17
CA PRO A 229 22.89 -18.13 1.40
C PRO A 229 23.76 -18.80 2.46
N GLN A 230 24.66 -19.71 2.05
CA GLN A 230 25.53 -20.43 3.00
C GLN A 230 26.55 -19.52 3.69
N SER A 231 27.03 -18.47 3.03
CA SER A 231 27.95 -17.51 3.63
C SER A 231 27.26 -16.70 4.70
N ILE A 232 26.07 -16.16 4.39
CA ILE A 232 25.28 -15.34 5.32
C ILE A 232 24.84 -16.16 6.55
N LEU A 233 24.35 -17.39 6.32
CA LEU A 233 23.94 -18.25 7.44
C LEU A 233 25.12 -18.65 8.32
N ARG A 234 26.33 -18.80 7.77
CA ARG A 234 27.52 -19.03 8.57
C ARG A 234 27.87 -17.83 9.44
N GLU A 235 27.89 -16.61 8.86
CA GLU A 235 28.12 -15.38 9.61
C GLU A 235 27.12 -15.27 10.77
N LEU A 236 25.82 -15.43 10.53
CA LEU A 236 24.77 -15.33 11.55
C LEU A 236 24.90 -16.39 12.67
N PHE A 237 25.27 -17.62 12.33
CA PHE A 237 25.33 -18.70 13.31
C PHE A 237 26.67 -18.75 14.08
N ASP A 238 27.74 -18.18 13.52
CA ASP A 238 29.05 -18.11 14.20
C ASP A 238 29.06 -16.95 15.22
N GLU A 239 28.35 -15.84 14.99
CA GLU A 239 28.20 -14.74 15.96
C GLU A 239 27.48 -15.19 17.25
N GLU A 240 26.57 -16.18 17.18
CA GLU A 240 25.90 -16.77 18.36
C GLU A 240 26.83 -17.62 19.24
N ARG A 241 28.04 -18.01 18.76
CA ARG A 241 29.01 -18.82 19.53
C ARG A 241 30.01 -18.01 20.32
N GLU A 242 30.09 -16.70 20.04
CA GLU A 242 31.03 -15.79 20.75
C GLU A 242 30.32 -14.90 21.81
N SER A 243 29.01 -15.01 21.97
CA SER A 243 28.20 -14.29 22.99
C SER A 243 27.70 -15.26 24.07
#